data_31f63cc6ccb3e78be6e0f6b8ba4795fd
#
_entry.id   31f63cc6ccb3e78be6e0f6b8ba4795fd
#
_cell.length_a   1.000
_cell.length_b   1.000
_cell.length_c   1.000
_cell.angle_alpha   90.00
_cell.angle_beta   90.00
_cell.angle_gamma   90.00
#
_symmetry.space_group_name_H-M   'P 1'
#
loop_
_entity.id
_entity.type
_entity.pdbx_description
1 polymer ?
#
loop_
_entity_poly.entity_id
_entity_poly.type
_entity_poly.pdbx_seq_one_letter_code
_entity_poly.pdbx_strand_id
1 'polypeptide(L)'
;MKYRLIHPDSLFPDEMLRYDMFNIREPLNNAIAHQDYTKCARIEVVEYEDSHVIFQNYGEFLPQSVENVVTKDCPESVYRNRFLVEAMRNLNMIESEGGGIKKMFINQRVRFFPMPEYDFSEGKVRVTITGKVIDENFARILTDNPDISLEDIMLLDKVQKNKVISNEQIVYLRRKKLIEGRKPHLYLAHKIVSKTGDKELKSQYIKNRSFDDEYFMSMIVEYLKKFGKASRKDIEGLLKNKLSDVLSDRQKNNKIDYQLKKLKKAGVIKIDEKRFWLLNP
;
A
#
# COMPACT_ATOMS: atom_id res chain seq x y z
N MET A 1 -4.37 27.07 -6.03
CA MET A 1 -3.52 27.00 -4.83
C MET A 1 -2.18 26.35 -5.17
N LYS A 2 -1.08 26.85 -4.58
CA LYS A 2 0.26 26.29 -4.76
C LYS A 2 0.64 25.43 -3.57
N TYR A 3 1.30 24.30 -3.80
CA TYR A 3 1.94 23.46 -2.81
C TYR A 3 3.45 23.66 -2.88
N ARG A 4 4.12 23.74 -1.74
CA ARG A 4 5.58 23.89 -1.65
C ARG A 4 6.18 22.60 -1.14
N LEU A 5 6.94 21.91 -1.98
CA LEU A 5 7.72 20.75 -1.61
C LEU A 5 9.11 21.19 -1.15
N ILE A 6 9.43 20.94 0.10
CA ILE A 6 10.75 21.28 0.67
C ILE A 6 11.65 20.05 0.50
N HIS A 7 12.72 20.21 -0.27
CA HIS A 7 13.76 19.21 -0.39
C HIS A 7 14.88 19.48 0.62
N PRO A 8 15.35 18.48 1.38
CA PRO A 8 16.43 18.66 2.36
C PRO A 8 17.73 19.21 1.75
N ASP A 9 17.96 18.91 0.48
CA ASP A 9 19.18 19.27 -0.26
C ASP A 9 19.02 20.52 -1.13
N SER A 10 17.87 21.21 -1.08
CA SER A 10 17.60 22.41 -1.85
C SER A 10 17.33 23.61 -0.95
N LEU A 11 17.95 24.75 -1.30
CA LEU A 11 17.72 26.00 -0.58
C LEU A 11 16.33 26.60 -0.85
N PHE A 12 15.73 26.23 -1.97
CA PHE A 12 14.43 26.74 -2.40
C PHE A 12 13.42 25.59 -2.55
N PRO A 13 12.19 25.78 -2.04
CA PRO A 13 11.12 24.81 -2.25
C PRO A 13 10.68 24.79 -3.72
N ASP A 14 10.36 23.63 -4.23
CA ASP A 14 9.69 23.50 -5.52
C ASP A 14 8.21 23.91 -5.35
N GLU A 15 7.77 24.91 -6.11
CA GLU A 15 6.37 25.31 -6.14
C GLU A 15 5.63 24.56 -7.26
N MET A 16 4.57 23.86 -6.90
CA MET A 16 3.68 23.19 -7.85
C MET A 16 2.22 23.52 -7.55
N LEU A 17 1.36 23.36 -8.55
CA LEU A 17 -0.09 23.45 -8.30
C LEU A 17 -0.49 22.32 -7.34
N ARG A 18 -1.34 22.62 -6.38
CA ARG A 18 -1.87 21.62 -5.44
C ARG A 18 -2.57 20.47 -6.17
N TYR A 19 -3.36 20.81 -7.17
CA TYR A 19 -4.04 19.85 -8.03
C TYR A 19 -3.56 20.02 -9.47
N ASP A 20 -3.29 18.91 -10.12
CA ASP A 20 -3.09 18.88 -11.56
C ASP A 20 -4.42 19.13 -12.28
N MET A 21 -4.43 19.97 -13.30
CA MET A 21 -5.65 20.32 -14.05
C MET A 21 -6.33 19.10 -14.64
N PHE A 22 -5.55 18.13 -15.12
CA PHE A 22 -6.10 16.88 -15.63
C PHE A 22 -6.76 16.06 -14.52
N ASN A 23 -6.14 15.99 -13.33
CA ASN A 23 -6.65 15.25 -12.18
C ASN A 23 -7.93 15.87 -11.56
N ILE A 24 -8.27 17.09 -11.94
CA ILE A 24 -9.58 17.72 -11.61
C ILE A 24 -10.60 17.45 -12.71
N ARG A 25 -10.18 17.66 -13.98
CA ARG A 25 -11.09 17.53 -15.14
C ARG A 25 -11.55 16.08 -15.34
N GLU A 26 -10.64 15.12 -15.24
CA GLU A 26 -10.95 13.73 -15.54
C GLU A 26 -12.00 13.12 -14.60
N PRO A 27 -11.89 13.19 -13.25
CA PRO A 27 -12.92 12.65 -12.38
C PRO A 27 -14.25 13.39 -12.50
N LEU A 28 -14.25 14.70 -12.79
CA LEU A 28 -15.47 15.47 -13.05
C LEU A 28 -16.16 14.96 -14.33
N ASN A 29 -15.42 14.80 -15.42
CA ASN A 29 -15.94 14.30 -16.68
C ASN A 29 -16.47 12.85 -16.52
N ASN A 30 -15.76 12.02 -15.78
CA ASN A 30 -16.20 10.66 -15.48
C ASN A 30 -17.47 10.67 -14.64
N ALA A 31 -17.60 11.53 -13.65
CA ALA A 31 -18.81 11.69 -12.87
C ALA A 31 -20.00 12.06 -13.75
N ILE A 32 -19.84 12.98 -14.72
CA ILE A 32 -20.89 13.39 -15.67
C ILE A 32 -21.21 12.21 -16.62
N ALA A 33 -20.21 11.56 -17.19
CA ALA A 33 -20.38 10.49 -18.17
C ALA A 33 -21.03 9.24 -17.58
N HIS A 34 -20.83 8.98 -16.29
CA HIS A 34 -21.27 7.76 -15.61
C HIS A 34 -22.37 7.96 -14.55
N GLN A 35 -22.83 9.20 -14.34
CA GLN A 35 -23.96 9.48 -13.44
C GLN A 35 -25.19 8.64 -13.81
N ASP A 36 -25.82 8.05 -12.82
CA ASP A 36 -27.14 7.46 -12.97
C ASP A 36 -28.22 8.55 -12.86
N TYR A 37 -28.55 9.14 -14.01
CA TYR A 37 -29.54 10.22 -14.08
C TYR A 37 -30.98 9.78 -13.75
N THR A 38 -31.26 8.47 -13.73
CA THR A 38 -32.58 7.96 -13.32
C THR A 38 -32.85 8.20 -11.84
N LYS A 39 -31.80 8.36 -11.05
CA LYS A 39 -31.91 8.64 -9.61
C LYS A 39 -32.23 10.10 -9.28
N CYS A 40 -32.29 10.98 -10.29
CA CYS A 40 -32.53 12.41 -10.11
C CYS A 40 -31.60 13.07 -9.04
N ALA A 41 -30.41 12.49 -8.83
CA ALA A 41 -29.44 12.95 -7.85
C ALA A 41 -28.38 13.84 -8.51
N ARG A 42 -27.78 14.72 -7.74
CA ARG A 42 -26.72 15.62 -8.22
C ARG A 42 -25.35 14.95 -8.15
N ILE A 43 -24.45 15.40 -9.02
CA ILE A 43 -23.02 15.19 -8.88
C ILE A 43 -22.50 16.13 -7.81
N GLU A 44 -21.63 15.66 -6.93
CA GLU A 44 -21.06 16.45 -5.85
C GLU A 44 -19.55 16.59 -6.06
N VAL A 45 -19.06 17.83 -5.92
CA VAL A 45 -17.62 18.13 -5.87
C VAL A 45 -17.38 18.93 -4.61
N VAL A 46 -16.56 18.37 -3.70
CA VAL A 46 -16.30 18.97 -2.40
C VAL A 46 -14.79 19.12 -2.22
N GLU A 47 -14.31 20.33 -2.06
CA GLU A 47 -12.92 20.61 -1.69
C GLU A 47 -12.81 20.74 -0.18
N TYR A 48 -11.91 19.96 0.40
CA TYR A 48 -11.46 20.12 1.77
C TYR A 48 -10.18 20.93 1.77
N GLU A 49 -10.25 22.11 2.33
CA GLU A 49 -9.16 23.10 2.32
C GLU A 49 -7.87 22.45 2.81
N ASP A 50 -6.79 22.72 2.10
CA ASP A 50 -5.45 22.21 2.37
C ASP A 50 -5.28 20.68 2.43
N SER A 51 -6.23 19.93 1.89
CA SER A 51 -6.20 18.47 1.96
C SER A 51 -6.47 17.80 0.62
N HIS A 52 -7.72 17.69 0.21
CA HIS A 52 -8.13 16.90 -0.95
C HIS A 52 -9.44 17.41 -1.57
N VAL A 53 -9.72 16.96 -2.80
CA VAL A 53 -11.00 17.17 -3.48
C VAL A 53 -11.68 15.82 -3.66
N ILE A 54 -12.98 15.77 -3.39
CA ILE A 54 -13.84 14.61 -3.61
C ILE A 54 -14.76 14.90 -4.79
N PHE A 55 -14.84 13.95 -5.71
CA PHE A 55 -15.84 13.91 -6.79
C PHE A 55 -16.74 12.71 -6.52
N GLN A 56 -18.04 12.91 -6.53
CA GLN A 56 -19.01 11.85 -6.25
C GLN A 56 -20.17 11.87 -7.25
N ASN A 57 -20.49 10.71 -7.79
CA ASN A 57 -21.67 10.49 -8.60
C ASN A 57 -22.40 9.22 -8.17
N TYR A 58 -23.68 9.12 -8.51
CA TYR A 58 -24.48 7.92 -8.32
C TYR A 58 -24.31 6.97 -9.50
N GLY A 59 -24.30 5.66 -9.19
CA GLY A 59 -24.13 4.56 -10.13
C GLY A 59 -23.01 3.63 -9.72
N GLU A 60 -22.95 2.48 -10.36
CA GLU A 60 -21.90 1.49 -10.14
C GLU A 60 -20.67 1.83 -10.99
N PHE A 61 -19.50 1.46 -10.50
CA PHE A 61 -18.27 1.51 -11.27
C PHE A 61 -18.29 0.38 -12.30
N LEU A 62 -18.46 0.73 -13.58
CA LEU A 62 -18.62 -0.25 -14.65
C LEU A 62 -17.40 -1.14 -14.91
N PRO A 63 -16.15 -0.62 -14.86
CA PRO A 63 -14.97 -1.47 -14.87
C PRO A 63 -14.90 -2.30 -13.58
N GLN A 64 -14.51 -3.56 -13.67
CA GLN A 64 -14.50 -4.49 -12.53
C GLN A 64 -13.67 -3.98 -11.34
N SER A 65 -12.53 -3.34 -11.60
CA SER A 65 -11.67 -2.74 -10.58
C SER A 65 -10.82 -1.60 -11.14
N VAL A 66 -10.38 -0.70 -10.26
CA VAL A 66 -9.48 0.41 -10.62
C VAL A 66 -8.12 -0.15 -11.08
N GLU A 67 -7.65 -1.19 -10.42
CA GLU A 67 -6.40 -1.86 -10.76
C GLU A 67 -6.43 -2.37 -12.20
N ASN A 68 -7.51 -3.00 -12.63
CA ASN A 68 -7.66 -3.48 -14.01
C ASN A 68 -7.60 -2.33 -15.02
N VAL A 69 -8.26 -1.20 -14.73
CA VAL A 69 -8.24 -0.03 -15.62
C VAL A 69 -6.83 0.58 -15.71
N VAL A 70 -6.13 0.66 -14.58
CA VAL A 70 -4.79 1.26 -14.55
C VAL A 70 -3.73 0.37 -15.21
N THR A 71 -3.87 -0.96 -15.12
CA THR A 71 -2.86 -1.90 -15.66
C THR A 71 -3.07 -2.23 -17.14
N LYS A 72 -4.29 -2.15 -17.66
CA LYS A 72 -4.57 -2.38 -19.08
C LYS A 72 -4.07 -1.22 -19.94
N ASP A 73 -3.43 -1.51 -21.05
CA ASP A 73 -2.99 -0.48 -22.02
C ASP A 73 -4.16 0.17 -22.77
N CYS A 74 -5.21 -0.60 -23.02
CA CYS A 74 -6.46 -0.14 -23.64
C CYS A 74 -7.64 -0.60 -22.77
N PRO A 75 -8.04 0.16 -21.76
CA PRO A 75 -9.20 -0.20 -20.94
C PRO A 75 -10.48 -0.16 -21.79
N GLU A 76 -11.40 -1.09 -21.55
CA GLU A 76 -12.69 -1.11 -22.22
C GLU A 76 -13.45 0.19 -21.98
N SER A 77 -13.89 0.83 -23.07
CA SER A 77 -14.68 2.06 -23.00
C SER A 77 -16.17 1.70 -22.85
N VAL A 78 -16.58 1.43 -21.63
CA VAL A 78 -18.01 1.21 -21.31
C VAL A 78 -18.57 2.45 -20.65
N TYR A 79 -19.57 3.06 -21.28
CA TYR A 79 -20.20 4.28 -20.80
C TYR A 79 -21.67 4.05 -20.45
N ARG A 80 -22.12 4.58 -19.31
CA ARG A 80 -23.53 4.58 -18.93
C ARG A 80 -24.35 5.48 -19.85
N ASN A 81 -23.86 6.65 -20.15
CA ASN A 81 -24.56 7.68 -20.94
C ASN A 81 -23.87 7.92 -22.29
N ARG A 82 -23.99 6.98 -23.23
CA ARG A 82 -23.29 7.00 -24.52
C ARG A 82 -23.50 8.30 -25.30
N PHE A 83 -24.74 8.76 -25.43
CA PHE A 83 -25.05 10.00 -26.16
C PHE A 83 -24.36 11.21 -25.55
N LEU A 84 -24.36 11.32 -24.22
CA LEU A 84 -23.70 12.41 -23.51
C LEU A 84 -22.18 12.35 -23.69
N VAL A 85 -21.60 11.16 -23.63
CA VAL A 85 -20.16 10.98 -23.85
C VAL A 85 -19.76 11.37 -25.28
N GLU A 86 -20.57 11.05 -26.27
CA GLU A 86 -20.31 11.47 -27.67
C GLU A 86 -20.37 12.98 -27.82
N ALA A 87 -21.35 13.64 -27.19
CA ALA A 87 -21.40 15.10 -27.14
C ALA A 87 -20.17 15.71 -26.44
N MET A 88 -19.74 15.12 -25.30
CA MET A 88 -18.54 15.56 -24.59
C MET A 88 -17.25 15.39 -25.42
N ARG A 89 -17.16 14.33 -26.23
CA ARG A 89 -16.05 14.15 -27.20
C ARG A 89 -16.03 15.22 -28.27
N ASN A 90 -17.18 15.52 -28.86
CA ASN A 90 -17.32 16.54 -29.90
C ASN A 90 -16.97 17.94 -29.37
N LEU A 91 -17.14 18.16 -28.06
CA LEU A 91 -16.74 19.38 -27.37
C LEU A 91 -15.30 19.35 -26.85
N ASN A 92 -14.52 18.32 -27.13
CA ASN A 92 -13.15 18.10 -26.62
C ASN A 92 -13.05 18.11 -25.06
N MET A 93 -14.11 17.73 -24.38
CA MET A 93 -14.09 17.59 -22.92
C MET A 93 -13.42 16.32 -22.46
N ILE A 94 -13.55 15.22 -23.21
CA ILE A 94 -12.95 13.92 -22.94
C ILE A 94 -12.09 13.43 -24.09
N GLU A 95 -11.02 12.71 -23.76
CA GLU A 95 -10.15 12.09 -24.74
C GLU A 95 -10.76 10.76 -25.25
N SER A 96 -10.55 10.43 -26.53
CA SER A 96 -11.16 9.26 -27.16
C SER A 96 -10.44 7.94 -26.86
N GLU A 97 -9.17 8.01 -26.45
CA GLU A 97 -8.27 6.85 -26.40
C GLU A 97 -8.37 6.01 -25.11
N GLY A 98 -9.15 6.44 -24.13
CA GLY A 98 -9.16 5.81 -22.81
C GLY A 98 -7.89 6.12 -22.00
N GLY A 99 -7.77 5.50 -20.82
CA GLY A 99 -6.57 5.67 -19.99
C GLY A 99 -6.54 6.91 -19.08
N GLY A 100 -7.61 7.70 -19.02
CA GLY A 100 -7.70 8.88 -18.18
C GLY A 100 -7.46 8.57 -16.70
N ILE A 101 -8.04 7.47 -16.20
CA ILE A 101 -7.80 7.00 -14.82
C ILE A 101 -6.30 6.68 -14.63
N LYS A 102 -5.67 5.91 -15.54
CA LYS A 102 -4.23 5.59 -15.48
C LYS A 102 -3.38 6.85 -15.43
N LYS A 103 -3.71 7.85 -16.26
CA LYS A 103 -3.00 9.13 -16.32
C LYS A 103 -3.11 9.91 -15.00
N MET A 104 -4.27 9.89 -14.33
CA MET A 104 -4.41 10.48 -13.00
C MET A 104 -3.45 9.86 -11.98
N PHE A 105 -3.31 8.52 -11.98
CA PHE A 105 -2.37 7.82 -11.11
C PHE A 105 -0.91 8.17 -11.43
N ILE A 106 -0.56 8.25 -12.72
CA ILE A 106 0.78 8.67 -13.15
C ILE A 106 1.08 10.10 -12.68
N ASN A 107 0.13 11.03 -12.85
CA ASN A 107 0.29 12.41 -12.43
C ASN A 107 0.52 12.52 -10.91
N GLN A 108 -0.24 11.79 -10.09
CA GLN A 108 -0.04 11.77 -8.64
C GLN A 108 1.33 11.20 -8.29
N ARG A 109 1.74 10.09 -8.95
CA ARG A 109 3.08 9.50 -8.76
C ARG A 109 4.21 10.49 -9.02
N VAL A 110 4.19 11.16 -10.17
CA VAL A 110 5.24 12.13 -10.58
C VAL A 110 5.33 13.31 -9.60
N ARG A 111 4.22 13.63 -8.93
CA ARG A 111 4.14 14.70 -7.94
C ARG A 111 4.41 14.21 -6.51
N PHE A 112 4.69 12.95 -6.32
CA PHE A 112 4.88 12.29 -5.01
C PHE A 112 3.66 12.45 -4.08
N PHE A 113 2.49 12.65 -4.65
CA PHE A 113 1.23 12.73 -3.92
C PHE A 113 0.60 11.34 -3.78
N PRO A 114 -0.27 11.15 -2.78
CA PRO A 114 -1.02 9.90 -2.62
C PRO A 114 -1.78 9.53 -3.89
N MET A 115 -1.88 8.23 -4.17
CA MET A 115 -2.67 7.74 -5.30
C MET A 115 -4.14 8.14 -5.15
N PRO A 116 -4.86 8.38 -6.28
CA PRO A 116 -6.31 8.59 -6.26
C PRO A 116 -7.01 7.46 -5.53
N GLU A 117 -7.93 7.78 -4.63
CA GLU A 117 -8.69 6.81 -3.88
C GLU A 117 -10.10 6.70 -4.44
N TYR A 118 -10.55 5.45 -4.59
CA TYR A 118 -11.90 5.13 -5.07
C TYR A 118 -12.68 4.42 -3.98
N ASP A 119 -13.91 4.87 -3.74
CA ASP A 119 -14.88 4.23 -2.86
C ASP A 119 -16.17 3.98 -3.66
N PHE A 120 -16.65 2.75 -3.62
CA PHE A 120 -17.84 2.28 -4.34
C PHE A 120 -19.01 1.94 -3.41
N SER A 121 -18.97 2.45 -2.19
CA SER A 121 -20.04 2.22 -1.22
C SER A 121 -21.33 2.93 -1.58
N GLU A 122 -22.45 2.45 -1.05
CA GLU A 122 -23.78 3.08 -1.14
C GLU A 122 -24.28 3.28 -2.58
N GLY A 123 -23.82 2.49 -3.56
CA GLY A 123 -24.23 2.66 -4.97
C GLY A 123 -23.76 3.98 -5.59
N LYS A 124 -22.63 4.48 -5.12
CA LYS A 124 -21.96 5.68 -5.57
C LYS A 124 -20.53 5.38 -6.00
N VAL A 125 -19.99 6.20 -6.88
CA VAL A 125 -18.55 6.26 -7.16
C VAL A 125 -18.02 7.56 -6.57
N ARG A 126 -17.14 7.42 -5.60
CA ARG A 126 -16.44 8.54 -4.97
C ARG A 126 -14.97 8.48 -5.30
N VAL A 127 -14.43 9.56 -5.86
CA VAL A 127 -13.00 9.70 -6.20
C VAL A 127 -12.40 10.81 -5.35
N THR A 128 -11.35 10.48 -4.60
CA THR A 128 -10.62 11.45 -3.76
C THR A 128 -9.25 11.73 -4.37
N ILE A 129 -8.97 12.99 -4.66
CA ILE A 129 -7.68 13.47 -5.16
C ILE A 129 -7.01 14.29 -4.06
N THR A 130 -5.90 13.80 -3.55
CA THR A 130 -5.13 14.47 -2.50
C THR A 130 -4.13 15.45 -3.12
N GLY A 131 -4.11 16.68 -2.62
CA GLY A 131 -3.29 17.79 -3.15
C GLY A 131 -2.07 18.13 -2.28
N LYS A 132 -1.52 17.16 -1.54
CA LYS A 132 -0.33 17.33 -0.70
C LYS A 132 0.39 16.01 -0.49
N VAL A 133 1.66 16.06 -0.13
CA VAL A 133 2.37 14.90 0.44
C VAL A 133 1.79 14.62 1.81
N ILE A 134 1.31 13.39 2.04
CA ILE A 134 0.84 12.95 3.37
C ILE A 134 1.98 12.26 4.12
N ASP A 135 2.78 11.48 3.41
CA ASP A 135 3.90 10.73 3.95
C ASP A 135 5.16 11.06 3.16
N GLU A 136 6.01 11.89 3.74
CA GLU A 136 7.29 12.29 3.14
C GLU A 136 8.20 11.08 2.90
N ASN A 137 8.10 10.07 3.75
CA ASN A 137 8.89 8.85 3.64
C ASN A 137 8.49 8.04 2.42
N PHE A 138 7.18 7.95 2.14
CA PHE A 138 6.69 7.29 0.93
C PHE A 138 7.06 8.08 -0.34
N ALA A 139 6.97 9.41 -0.29
CA ALA A 139 7.41 10.26 -1.38
C ALA A 139 8.89 10.03 -1.73
N ARG A 140 9.78 9.94 -0.72
CA ARG A 140 11.19 9.62 -0.90
C ARG A 140 11.41 8.22 -1.48
N ILE A 141 10.65 7.23 -1.03
CA ILE A 141 10.70 5.88 -1.60
C ILE A 141 10.43 5.90 -3.10
N LEU A 142 9.43 6.67 -3.54
CA LEU A 142 9.10 6.82 -4.96
C LEU A 142 10.23 7.51 -5.72
N THR A 143 10.86 8.53 -5.12
CA THR A 143 12.00 9.25 -5.71
C THR A 143 13.21 8.32 -5.88
N ASP A 144 13.56 7.57 -4.84
CA ASP A 144 14.76 6.74 -4.80
C ASP A 144 14.61 5.41 -5.57
N ASN A 145 13.39 5.06 -5.98
CA ASN A 145 13.08 3.83 -6.70
C ASN A 145 12.20 4.08 -7.94
N PRO A 146 12.72 4.79 -8.97
CA PRO A 146 11.94 5.13 -10.17
C PRO A 146 11.46 3.90 -10.96
N ASP A 147 12.15 2.76 -10.82
CA ASP A 147 11.89 1.52 -11.53
C ASP A 147 10.68 0.72 -10.99
N ILE A 148 10.10 1.12 -9.86
CA ILE A 148 8.92 0.43 -9.32
C ILE A 148 7.73 0.70 -10.24
N SER A 149 7.04 -0.37 -10.69
CA SER A 149 5.87 -0.24 -11.56
C SER A 149 4.72 0.50 -10.88
N LEU A 150 3.84 1.12 -11.68
CA LEU A 150 2.68 1.82 -11.14
C LEU A 150 1.78 0.89 -10.31
N GLU A 151 1.60 -0.36 -10.76
CA GLU A 151 0.85 -1.39 -10.04
C GLU A 151 1.45 -1.66 -8.65
N ASP A 152 2.77 -1.84 -8.60
CA ASP A 152 3.47 -2.05 -7.33
C ASP A 152 3.31 -0.86 -6.38
N ILE A 153 3.38 0.37 -6.91
CA ILE A 153 3.20 1.59 -6.12
C ILE A 153 1.78 1.67 -5.54
N MET A 154 0.76 1.35 -6.33
CA MET A 154 -0.63 1.30 -5.85
C MET A 154 -0.80 0.31 -4.70
N LEU A 155 -0.19 -0.86 -4.80
CA LEU A 155 -0.24 -1.87 -3.75
C LEU A 155 0.58 -1.45 -2.52
N LEU A 156 1.75 -0.82 -2.70
CA LEU A 156 2.56 -0.30 -1.61
C LEU A 156 1.86 0.85 -0.87
N ASP A 157 1.18 1.74 -1.58
CA ASP A 157 0.35 2.80 -0.99
C ASP A 157 -0.77 2.20 -0.10
N LYS A 158 -1.42 1.12 -0.55
CA LYS A 158 -2.41 0.39 0.25
C LYS A 158 -1.79 -0.21 1.52
N VAL A 159 -0.61 -0.83 1.41
CA VAL A 159 0.12 -1.38 2.56
C VAL A 159 0.46 -0.29 3.57
N GLN A 160 0.95 0.84 3.10
CA GLN A 160 1.34 1.97 3.95
C GLN A 160 0.16 2.60 4.69
N LYS A 161 -0.99 2.69 4.01
CA LYS A 161 -2.25 3.15 4.59
C LYS A 161 -2.99 2.09 5.43
N ASN A 162 -2.37 0.92 5.67
CA ASN A 162 -2.98 -0.23 6.35
C ASN A 162 -4.33 -0.65 5.73
N LYS A 163 -4.51 -0.44 4.43
CA LYS A 163 -5.69 -0.90 3.69
C LYS A 163 -5.60 -2.40 3.41
N VAL A 164 -6.76 -3.03 3.28
CA VAL A 164 -6.84 -4.47 3.03
C VAL A 164 -6.31 -4.78 1.63
N ILE A 165 -5.37 -5.71 1.56
CA ILE A 165 -4.88 -6.31 0.30
C ILE A 165 -5.13 -7.82 0.30
N SER A 166 -5.33 -8.41 -0.88
CA SER A 166 -5.60 -9.84 -1.03
C SER A 166 -4.36 -10.68 -0.68
N ASN A 167 -4.56 -11.97 -0.41
CA ASN A 167 -3.45 -12.88 -0.17
C ASN A 167 -2.56 -13.04 -1.41
N GLU A 168 -3.14 -13.02 -2.60
CA GLU A 168 -2.41 -13.10 -3.88
C GLU A 168 -1.52 -11.87 -4.06
N GLN A 169 -2.01 -10.68 -3.76
CA GLN A 169 -1.25 -9.43 -3.80
C GLN A 169 -0.10 -9.44 -2.78
N ILE A 170 -0.30 -10.01 -1.59
CA ILE A 170 0.76 -10.18 -0.59
C ILE A 170 1.86 -11.11 -1.11
N VAL A 171 1.48 -12.27 -1.68
CA VAL A 171 2.43 -13.23 -2.26
C VAL A 171 3.22 -12.58 -3.39
N TYR A 172 2.54 -11.84 -4.27
CA TYR A 172 3.14 -11.10 -5.38
C TYR A 172 4.19 -10.09 -4.89
N LEU A 173 3.82 -9.20 -3.96
CA LEU A 173 4.72 -8.18 -3.41
C LEU A 173 5.92 -8.79 -2.66
N ARG A 174 5.70 -9.91 -1.95
CA ARG A 174 6.80 -10.64 -1.29
C ARG A 174 7.76 -11.25 -2.28
N ARG A 175 7.27 -11.87 -3.37
CA ARG A 175 8.13 -12.41 -4.44
C ARG A 175 9.00 -11.35 -5.07
N LYS A 176 8.46 -10.12 -5.22
CA LYS A 176 9.21 -8.94 -5.66
C LYS A 176 10.12 -8.34 -4.59
N LYS A 177 10.07 -8.83 -3.34
CA LYS A 177 10.82 -8.31 -2.19
C LYS A 177 10.49 -6.84 -1.89
N LEU A 178 9.22 -6.46 -2.05
CA LEU A 178 8.74 -5.10 -1.83
C LEU A 178 8.15 -4.92 -0.42
N ILE A 179 7.63 -5.98 0.19
CA ILE A 179 7.08 -5.97 1.54
C ILE A 179 7.63 -7.09 2.41
N GLU A 180 7.59 -6.85 3.72
CA GLU A 180 7.90 -7.80 4.79
C GLU A 180 6.76 -7.79 5.83
N GLY A 181 6.87 -8.61 6.87
CA GLY A 181 5.87 -8.70 7.93
C GLY A 181 4.73 -9.67 7.63
N ARG A 182 3.70 -9.66 8.47
CA ARG A 182 2.51 -10.52 8.39
C ARG A 182 1.25 -9.73 8.67
N LYS A 183 0.12 -10.20 8.13
CA LYS A 183 -1.17 -9.63 8.53
C LYS A 183 -1.33 -9.71 10.06
N PRO A 184 -1.79 -8.65 10.71
CA PRO A 184 -2.20 -7.37 10.12
C PRO A 184 -1.04 -6.39 9.85
N HIS A 185 0.21 -6.68 10.29
CA HIS A 185 1.36 -5.78 10.24
C HIS A 185 2.25 -6.07 9.03
N LEU A 186 1.87 -5.56 7.86
CA LEU A 186 2.70 -5.55 6.66
C LEU A 186 3.43 -4.21 6.58
N TYR A 187 4.70 -4.24 6.14
CA TYR A 187 5.53 -3.05 6.00
C TYR A 187 6.52 -3.18 4.84
N LEU A 188 7.12 -2.07 4.45
CA LEU A 188 8.02 -2.02 3.31
C LEU A 188 9.31 -2.80 3.59
N ALA A 189 9.79 -3.53 2.58
CA ALA A 189 10.96 -4.39 2.71
C ALA A 189 12.27 -3.58 2.87
N HIS A 190 13.25 -4.17 3.54
CA HIS A 190 14.59 -3.60 3.72
C HIS A 190 15.21 -3.09 2.41
N LYS A 191 15.03 -3.82 1.30
CA LYS A 191 15.58 -3.44 0.00
C LYS A 191 15.13 -2.05 -0.46
N ILE A 192 13.88 -1.67 -0.15
CA ILE A 192 13.34 -0.36 -0.48
C ILE A 192 13.84 0.69 0.50
N VAL A 193 13.70 0.40 1.81
CA VAL A 193 14.08 1.33 2.89
C VAL A 193 15.58 1.61 2.93
N SER A 194 16.43 0.62 2.57
CA SER A 194 17.88 0.80 2.62
C SER A 194 18.46 1.72 1.55
N LYS A 195 17.75 1.83 0.40
CA LYS A 195 18.16 2.75 -0.67
C LYS A 195 17.91 4.21 -0.28
N THR A 196 16.92 4.46 0.58
CA THR A 196 16.66 5.80 1.09
C THR A 196 17.73 6.18 2.11
N GLY A 197 18.26 7.38 2.02
CA GLY A 197 19.19 7.93 3.02
C GLY A 197 18.54 8.20 4.38
N ASP A 198 17.21 7.99 4.49
CA ASP A 198 16.38 8.44 5.59
C ASP A 198 16.56 7.61 6.88
N LYS A 199 16.92 8.30 7.96
CA LYS A 199 17.11 7.70 9.29
C LYS A 199 15.77 7.30 9.93
N GLU A 200 14.70 8.04 9.65
CA GLU A 200 13.38 7.79 10.23
C GLU A 200 12.73 6.54 9.64
N LEU A 201 12.77 6.38 8.31
CA LEU A 201 12.35 5.14 7.64
C LEU A 201 13.11 3.91 8.13
N LYS A 202 14.43 4.05 8.30
CA LYS A 202 15.25 2.97 8.87
C LYS A 202 14.83 2.64 10.31
N SER A 203 14.52 3.67 11.10
CA SER A 203 14.03 3.49 12.47
C SER A 203 12.65 2.80 12.50
N GLN A 204 11.72 3.22 11.64
CA GLN A 204 10.40 2.58 11.50
C GLN A 204 10.53 1.11 11.04
N TYR A 205 11.41 0.82 10.09
CA TYR A 205 11.69 -0.55 9.67
C TYR A 205 12.20 -1.41 10.83
N ILE A 206 13.16 -0.91 11.61
CA ILE A 206 13.70 -1.62 12.79
C ILE A 206 12.58 -1.87 13.81
N LYS A 207 11.71 -0.88 14.06
CA LYS A 207 10.57 -1.01 14.96
C LYS A 207 9.59 -2.07 14.47
N ASN A 208 9.20 -2.04 13.20
CA ASN A 208 8.29 -3.03 12.61
C ASN A 208 8.87 -4.45 12.65
N ARG A 209 10.17 -4.58 12.39
CA ARG A 209 10.88 -5.87 12.50
C ARG A 209 10.94 -6.37 13.95
N SER A 210 11.00 -5.48 14.92
CA SER A 210 10.96 -5.81 16.35
C SER A 210 9.62 -6.43 16.75
N PHE A 211 8.49 -5.91 16.21
CA PHE A 211 7.17 -6.51 16.42
C PHE A 211 7.08 -7.94 15.86
N ASP A 212 7.66 -8.20 14.69
CA ASP A 212 7.72 -9.56 14.15
C ASP A 212 8.49 -10.51 15.07
N ASP A 213 9.59 -10.05 15.63
CA ASP A 213 10.40 -10.85 16.56
C ASP A 213 9.64 -11.16 17.85
N GLU A 214 8.94 -10.19 18.41
CA GLU A 214 8.08 -10.39 19.61
C GLU A 214 6.96 -11.38 19.34
N TYR A 215 6.33 -11.34 18.18
CA TYR A 215 5.31 -12.30 17.78
C TYR A 215 5.85 -13.73 17.74
N PHE A 216 7.02 -13.96 17.14
CA PHE A 216 7.63 -15.30 17.13
C PHE A 216 8.05 -15.77 18.52
N MET A 217 8.57 -14.84 19.33
CA MET A 217 8.90 -15.16 20.72
C MET A 217 7.68 -15.52 21.54
N SER A 218 6.57 -14.79 21.41
CA SER A 218 5.32 -15.11 22.10
C SER A 218 4.78 -16.47 21.71
N MET A 219 4.83 -16.83 20.43
CA MET A 219 4.43 -18.17 19.96
C MET A 219 5.24 -19.31 20.58
N ILE A 220 6.56 -19.12 20.72
CA ILE A 220 7.41 -20.11 21.39
C ILE A 220 6.99 -20.26 22.86
N VAL A 221 6.79 -19.14 23.54
CA VAL A 221 6.38 -19.13 24.95
C VAL A 221 5.01 -19.77 25.15
N GLU A 222 4.03 -19.47 24.29
CA GLU A 222 2.70 -20.07 24.33
C GLU A 222 2.75 -21.59 24.10
N TYR A 223 3.56 -22.02 23.13
CA TYR A 223 3.78 -23.44 22.88
C TYR A 223 4.35 -24.15 24.13
N LEU A 224 5.38 -23.53 24.74
CA LEU A 224 5.99 -24.09 25.95
C LEU A 224 5.05 -24.07 27.15
N LYS A 225 4.18 -23.05 27.29
CA LYS A 225 3.11 -23.01 28.31
C LYS A 225 2.13 -24.19 28.13
N LYS A 226 1.76 -24.47 26.87
CA LYS A 226 0.75 -25.48 26.55
C LYS A 226 1.29 -26.92 26.64
N PHE A 227 2.51 -27.15 26.21
CA PHE A 227 3.09 -28.51 26.06
C PHE A 227 4.20 -28.79 27.06
N GLY A 228 4.59 -27.84 27.90
CA GLY A 228 5.59 -27.96 28.95
C GLY A 228 7.04 -27.94 28.43
N LYS A 229 7.35 -28.66 27.35
CA LYS A 229 8.68 -28.77 26.73
C LYS A 229 8.60 -28.85 25.22
N ALA A 230 9.67 -28.43 24.54
CA ALA A 230 9.79 -28.53 23.09
C ALA A 230 11.20 -28.91 22.65
N SER A 231 11.32 -29.80 21.67
CA SER A 231 12.58 -30.02 20.97
C SER A 231 12.86 -28.90 19.96
N ARG A 232 14.09 -28.85 19.46
CA ARG A 232 14.43 -27.90 18.37
C ARG A 232 13.58 -28.14 17.11
N LYS A 233 13.23 -29.39 16.81
CA LYS A 233 12.38 -29.78 15.68
C LYS A 233 10.94 -29.31 15.87
N ASP A 234 10.39 -29.38 17.07
CA ASP A 234 9.02 -28.94 17.36
C ASP A 234 8.89 -27.43 17.14
N ILE A 235 9.89 -26.65 17.61
CA ILE A 235 9.92 -25.20 17.40
C ILE A 235 10.14 -24.85 15.91
N GLU A 236 10.95 -25.63 15.19
CA GLU A 236 11.11 -25.48 13.75
C GLU A 236 9.77 -25.74 13.03
N GLY A 237 9.08 -26.82 13.34
CA GLY A 237 7.74 -27.10 12.80
C GLY A 237 6.71 -26.02 13.11
N LEU A 238 6.77 -25.44 14.32
CA LEU A 238 5.90 -24.32 14.71
C LEU A 238 6.13 -23.05 13.89
N LEU A 239 7.39 -22.70 13.62
CA LEU A 239 7.76 -21.41 13.06
C LEU A 239 8.08 -21.43 11.56
N LYS A 240 8.60 -22.54 11.00
CA LYS A 240 9.12 -22.61 9.64
C LYS A 240 8.09 -22.22 8.58
N ASN A 241 6.85 -22.71 8.71
CA ASN A 241 5.75 -22.39 7.80
C ASN A 241 5.16 -20.99 8.02
N LYS A 242 5.57 -20.32 9.07
CA LYS A 242 5.13 -18.97 9.43
C LYS A 242 6.18 -17.92 9.10
N LEU A 243 7.41 -18.31 8.83
CA LEU A 243 8.46 -17.45 8.31
C LEU A 243 8.26 -17.19 6.82
N SER A 244 8.71 -16.05 6.34
CA SER A 244 8.55 -15.63 4.95
C SER A 244 9.14 -16.65 3.97
N ASP A 245 8.40 -16.94 2.87
CA ASP A 245 8.85 -17.85 1.82
C ASP A 245 10.01 -17.30 0.97
N VAL A 246 10.30 -16.00 1.12
CA VAL A 246 11.49 -15.37 0.51
C VAL A 246 12.80 -15.81 1.21
N LEU A 247 12.71 -16.29 2.45
CA LEU A 247 13.88 -16.77 3.19
C LEU A 247 14.22 -18.21 2.77
N SER A 248 15.49 -18.44 2.48
CA SER A 248 16.02 -19.80 2.31
C SER A 248 15.87 -20.60 3.62
N ASP A 249 15.85 -21.92 3.52
CA ASP A 249 15.77 -22.80 4.72
C ASP A 249 16.86 -22.50 5.74
N ARG A 250 18.07 -22.18 5.27
CA ARG A 250 19.18 -21.77 6.14
C ARG A 250 18.89 -20.46 6.86
N GLN A 251 18.30 -19.48 6.17
CA GLN A 251 17.92 -18.19 6.79
C GLN A 251 16.75 -18.36 7.77
N LYS A 252 15.77 -19.22 7.45
CA LYS A 252 14.68 -19.58 8.38
C LYS A 252 15.22 -20.18 9.67
N ASN A 253 16.14 -21.16 9.56
CA ASN A 253 16.77 -21.76 10.71
C ASN A 253 17.57 -20.77 11.55
N ASN A 254 18.37 -19.91 10.92
CA ASN A 254 19.12 -18.87 11.62
C ASN A 254 18.19 -17.91 12.40
N LYS A 255 17.03 -17.57 11.82
CA LYS A 255 16.04 -16.71 12.49
C LYS A 255 15.42 -17.40 13.71
N ILE A 256 15.10 -18.70 13.61
CA ILE A 256 14.61 -19.48 14.74
C ILE A 256 15.65 -19.56 15.85
N ASP A 257 16.89 -19.83 15.51
CA ASP A 257 17.99 -19.90 16.50
C ASP A 257 18.23 -18.54 17.17
N TYR A 258 18.08 -17.45 16.42
CA TYR A 258 18.16 -16.10 16.96
C TYR A 258 17.04 -15.86 18.01
N GLN A 259 15.79 -16.24 17.73
CA GLN A 259 14.68 -16.08 18.67
C GLN A 259 14.90 -16.90 19.95
N LEU A 260 15.34 -18.16 19.82
CA LEU A 260 15.65 -19.01 20.95
C LEU A 260 16.80 -18.44 21.81
N LYS A 261 17.86 -17.93 21.18
CA LYS A 261 18.96 -17.28 21.88
C LYS A 261 18.51 -16.04 22.64
N LYS A 262 17.62 -15.23 22.02
CA LYS A 262 17.08 -14.00 22.61
C LYS A 262 16.21 -14.31 23.84
N LEU A 263 15.31 -15.29 23.73
CA LEU A 263 14.48 -15.75 24.85
C LEU A 263 15.32 -16.35 25.98
N LYS A 264 16.37 -17.13 25.66
CA LYS A 264 17.30 -17.68 26.66
C LYS A 264 18.08 -16.56 27.36
N LYS A 265 18.58 -15.57 26.61
CA LYS A 265 19.32 -14.42 27.18
C LYS A 265 18.41 -13.56 28.08
N ALA A 266 17.13 -13.45 27.73
CA ALA A 266 16.11 -12.78 28.56
C ALA A 266 15.68 -13.58 29.79
N GLY A 267 16.18 -14.79 29.99
CA GLY A 267 15.84 -15.64 31.12
C GLY A 267 14.44 -16.28 31.06
N VAL A 268 13.74 -16.16 29.91
CA VAL A 268 12.36 -16.66 29.73
C VAL A 268 12.32 -18.16 29.50
N ILE A 269 13.32 -18.71 28.84
CA ILE A 269 13.44 -20.13 28.53
C ILE A 269 14.84 -20.66 28.91
N LYS A 270 14.88 -21.96 29.22
CA LYS A 270 16.11 -22.70 29.48
C LYS A 270 16.17 -24.00 28.70
N ILE A 271 17.34 -24.59 28.59
CA ILE A 271 17.57 -25.92 28.00
C ILE A 271 17.83 -26.90 29.13
N ASP A 272 17.18 -28.05 29.10
CA ASP A 272 17.46 -29.16 30.00
C ASP A 272 18.65 -30.05 29.55
N GLU A 273 19.04 -31.01 30.36
CA GLU A 273 20.12 -31.98 30.07
C GLU A 273 19.87 -32.78 28.79
N LYS A 274 18.59 -33.00 28.43
CA LYS A 274 18.16 -33.75 27.24
C LYS A 274 17.96 -32.87 26.01
N ARG A 275 18.41 -31.61 26.07
CA ARG A 275 18.31 -30.57 25.00
C ARG A 275 16.88 -30.18 24.63
N PHE A 276 15.92 -30.27 25.55
CA PHE A 276 14.60 -29.70 25.39
C PHE A 276 14.56 -28.25 25.93
N TRP A 277 13.80 -27.41 25.24
CA TRP A 277 13.48 -26.09 25.69
C TRP A 277 12.32 -26.12 26.69
N LEU A 278 12.43 -25.39 27.76
CA LEU A 278 11.46 -25.26 28.86
C LEU A 278 11.32 -23.81 29.23
N LEU A 279 10.16 -23.45 29.80
CA LEU A 279 10.03 -22.15 30.47
C LEU A 279 10.93 -22.13 31.72
N ASN A 280 11.51 -20.97 31.94
CA ASN A 280 12.18 -20.73 33.21
C ASN A 280 11.11 -20.38 34.25
N PRO A 281 11.09 -20.97 35.46
CA PRO A 281 10.09 -20.71 36.47
C PRO A 281 10.11 -19.23 36.93
#